data_568512461d63716d26f3c393107ba301
#
_entry.id   568512461d63716d26f3c393107ba301
#
_cell.length_a   1.000
_cell.length_b   1.000
_cell.length_c   1.000
_cell.angle_alpha   90.00
_cell.angle_beta   90.00
_cell.angle_gamma   90.00
#
_symmetry.space_group_name_H-M   'P 1'
#
loop_
_entity.id
_entity.type
_entity.pdbx_description
1 polymer ?
#
loop_
_entity_poly.entity_id
_entity_poly.type
_entity_poly.pdbx_seq_one_letter_code
_entity_poly.pdbx_strand_id
1 'polypeptide(L)'
;PSSAPPSPQTSAPGKPTPSPTQQRKRKQTPSAAPTVTAGAPLSGRHSLRSVDDHGDYVSGSGRFGALSPVNAASSAATRRAATFTFVPGLADPRCYSLRDAAGRYLRHYAFRVRLDADDGSALFRKDVTFCPRPGSTAGSVSLESYNYPGRYLRHRDDLQLWLDRSQNTAAYRASRSFVLVAPWA
;
A
#
# COMPACT_ATOMS: atom_id res chain seq x y z
N PRO A 1 -44.20 -60.92 -41.07
CA PRO A 1 -43.18 -61.80 -41.52
C PRO A 1 -41.81 -61.14 -41.46
N SER A 2 -41.00 -61.81 -40.72
CA SER A 2 -39.66 -62.28 -41.06
C SER A 2 -38.66 -61.21 -41.53
N SER A 3 -37.53 -61.08 -40.99
CA SER A 3 -36.49 -62.08 -40.89
C SER A 3 -35.28 -61.49 -40.23
N ALA A 4 -34.51 -62.34 -39.66
CA ALA A 4 -33.33 -62.28 -38.86
C ALA A 4 -32.04 -61.82 -39.60
N PRO A 5 -30.88 -61.90 -38.83
CA PRO A 5 -29.74 -61.00 -38.92
C PRO A 5 -28.60 -61.49 -39.82
N PRO A 6 -27.52 -60.81 -39.87
CA PRO A 6 -26.28 -61.44 -39.46
C PRO A 6 -25.21 -60.49 -38.78
N SER A 7 -24.48 -61.13 -37.91
CA SER A 7 -23.12 -60.82 -37.49
C SER A 7 -22.10 -61.06 -38.62
N PRO A 8 -20.78 -60.91 -38.33
CA PRO A 8 -19.94 -60.05 -37.51
C PRO A 8 -18.84 -59.40 -38.36
N GLN A 9 -18.16 -58.37 -37.83
CA GLN A 9 -16.92 -57.95 -38.43
C GLN A 9 -15.85 -57.64 -37.45
N THR A 10 -14.76 -58.07 -37.81
CA THR A 10 -13.43 -58.30 -37.34
C THR A 10 -12.71 -57.03 -36.85
N SER A 11 -11.95 -57.23 -35.79
CA SER A 11 -11.04 -56.29 -35.16
C SER A 11 -9.88 -55.87 -36.07
N ALA A 12 -9.48 -54.59 -35.94
CA ALA A 12 -8.15 -54.14 -36.31
C ALA A 12 -7.56 -53.28 -35.18
N PRO A 13 -6.26 -53.40 -34.90
CA PRO A 13 -5.66 -52.84 -33.67
C PRO A 13 -5.40 -51.35 -33.78
N GLY A 14 -5.86 -50.63 -32.77
CA GLY A 14 -5.66 -49.19 -32.62
C GLY A 14 -4.24 -48.81 -32.25
N LYS A 15 -3.78 -47.80 -32.93
CA LYS A 15 -2.51 -47.12 -32.75
C LYS A 15 -2.52 -46.38 -31.40
N PRO A 16 -1.43 -46.32 -30.64
CA PRO A 16 -1.41 -45.63 -29.36
C PRO A 16 -1.46 -44.11 -29.55
N THR A 17 -2.40 -43.48 -28.89
CA THR A 17 -2.52 -42.02 -28.75
C THR A 17 -1.45 -41.51 -27.78
N PRO A 18 -0.71 -40.43 -28.11
CA PRO A 18 0.21 -39.84 -27.14
C PRO A 18 -0.57 -39.12 -26.04
N SER A 19 -0.22 -39.39 -24.80
CA SER A 19 -0.72 -38.74 -23.61
C SER A 19 -0.42 -37.23 -23.64
N PRO A 20 -1.34 -36.37 -23.22
CA PRO A 20 -1.05 -34.97 -23.07
C PRO A 20 -0.08 -34.74 -21.89
N THR A 21 1.08 -34.20 -22.19
CA THR A 21 2.03 -33.69 -21.24
C THR A 21 1.33 -32.63 -20.36
N GLN A 22 1.10 -32.97 -19.10
CA GLN A 22 0.63 -32.01 -18.12
C GLN A 22 1.67 -30.91 -17.94
N GLN A 23 1.46 -29.77 -18.54
CA GLN A 23 2.16 -28.55 -18.18
C GLN A 23 1.80 -28.23 -16.72
N ARG A 24 2.75 -28.50 -15.85
CA ARG A 24 2.74 -28.11 -14.43
C ARG A 24 2.63 -26.58 -14.40
N LYS A 25 1.42 -26.07 -14.18
CA LYS A 25 1.15 -24.65 -13.93
C LYS A 25 1.98 -24.26 -12.71
N ARG A 26 3.11 -23.58 -12.92
CA ARG A 26 3.89 -22.97 -11.84
C ARG A 26 2.95 -22.02 -11.12
N LYS A 27 2.56 -22.40 -9.92
CA LYS A 27 1.88 -21.52 -8.97
C LYS A 27 2.86 -20.38 -8.68
N GLN A 28 2.65 -19.24 -9.29
CA GLN A 28 3.41 -18.03 -8.94
C GLN A 28 3.00 -17.69 -7.51
N THR A 29 3.90 -17.97 -6.58
CA THR A 29 3.82 -17.45 -5.23
C THR A 29 3.87 -15.92 -5.35
N PRO A 30 2.90 -15.16 -4.78
CA PRO A 30 3.01 -13.72 -4.76
C PRO A 30 4.33 -13.37 -4.06
N SER A 31 5.20 -12.66 -4.76
CA SER A 31 6.43 -12.14 -4.19
C SER A 31 6.04 -11.21 -3.06
N ALA A 32 6.26 -11.62 -1.83
CA ALA A 32 6.05 -10.77 -0.67
C ALA A 32 6.98 -9.57 -0.81
N ALA A 33 6.40 -8.37 -0.88
CA ALA A 33 7.16 -7.14 -0.83
C ALA A 33 8.00 -7.16 0.48
N PRO A 34 9.29 -6.76 0.45
CA PRO A 34 10.11 -6.74 1.64
C PRO A 34 9.50 -5.79 2.68
N THR A 35 9.13 -6.32 3.82
CA THR A 35 8.67 -5.55 4.97
C THR A 35 9.89 -4.92 5.65
N VAL A 36 9.86 -3.61 5.86
CA VAL A 36 10.94 -2.92 6.58
C VAL A 36 10.88 -3.32 8.06
N THR A 37 11.97 -3.84 8.57
CA THR A 37 12.08 -4.29 9.97
C THR A 37 11.93 -3.10 10.92
N ALA A 38 11.15 -3.25 11.98
CA ALA A 38 11.04 -2.24 13.04
C ALA A 38 12.42 -1.93 13.62
N GLY A 39 12.86 -0.66 13.50
CA GLY A 39 14.17 -0.20 13.98
C GLY A 39 15.12 0.28 12.89
N ALA A 40 14.89 -0.01 11.61
CA ALA A 40 15.63 0.63 10.52
C ALA A 40 15.17 2.08 10.33
N PRO A 41 16.07 3.03 9.98
CA PRO A 41 15.66 4.39 9.69
C PRO A 41 14.68 4.37 8.50
N LEU A 42 13.58 5.11 8.65
CA LEU A 42 12.52 5.18 7.61
C LEU A 42 12.94 6.07 6.42
N SER A 43 14.22 6.38 6.26
CA SER A 43 14.71 7.25 5.19
C SER A 43 14.65 6.57 3.81
N GLY A 44 14.50 7.36 2.77
CA GLY A 44 14.46 6.87 1.39
C GLY A 44 13.04 6.76 0.81
N ARG A 45 12.93 6.08 -0.32
CA ARG A 45 11.66 5.93 -1.04
C ARG A 45 10.90 4.72 -0.55
N HIS A 46 9.65 4.94 -0.20
CA HIS A 46 8.74 3.89 0.27
C HIS A 46 7.31 4.13 -0.22
N SER A 47 6.52 3.08 -0.21
CA SER A 47 5.07 3.14 -0.25
C SER A 47 4.51 2.72 1.11
N LEU A 48 3.42 3.36 1.55
CA LEU A 48 2.78 3.04 2.82
C LEU A 48 1.48 2.28 2.53
N ARG A 49 1.50 1.00 2.82
CA ARG A 49 0.33 0.13 2.69
C ARG A 49 -0.50 0.19 3.96
N SER A 50 -1.83 0.32 3.84
CA SER A 50 -2.74 0.24 4.98
C SER A 50 -2.67 -1.13 5.65
N VAL A 51 -2.86 -1.17 6.98
CA VAL A 51 -2.92 -2.42 7.75
C VAL A 51 -4.30 -3.07 7.64
N ASP A 52 -5.36 -2.28 7.66
CA ASP A 52 -6.74 -2.76 7.60
C ASP A 52 -7.27 -2.91 6.17
N ASP A 53 -6.65 -2.24 5.20
CA ASP A 53 -6.95 -2.41 3.78
C ASP A 53 -5.68 -2.74 2.98
N HIS A 54 -5.39 -4.03 2.86
CA HIS A 54 -4.11 -4.53 2.35
C HIS A 54 -3.84 -4.24 0.86
N GLY A 55 -4.85 -3.85 0.10
CA GLY A 55 -4.73 -3.44 -1.30
C GLY A 55 -4.48 -1.95 -1.48
N ASP A 56 -4.67 -1.16 -0.41
CA ASP A 56 -4.66 0.28 -0.46
C ASP A 56 -3.41 0.90 0.14
N TYR A 57 -3.00 1.98 -0.48
CA TYR A 57 -1.77 2.72 -0.15
C TYR A 57 -2.06 4.20 0.03
N VAL A 58 -1.32 4.81 0.94
CA VAL A 58 -1.29 6.29 1.03
C VAL A 58 -0.90 6.84 -0.34
N SER A 59 -1.74 7.70 -0.86
CA SER A 59 -1.60 8.28 -2.20
C SER A 59 -1.84 9.78 -2.17
N GLY A 60 -1.09 10.48 -3.00
CA GLY A 60 -1.20 11.93 -3.23
C GLY A 60 -1.74 12.25 -4.61
N SER A 61 -2.82 11.63 -5.02
CA SER A 61 -3.50 11.98 -6.27
C SER A 61 -4.23 13.32 -6.13
N GLY A 62 -3.81 14.31 -6.92
CA GLY A 62 -4.35 15.65 -6.83
C GLY A 62 -3.82 16.44 -5.62
N ARG A 63 -4.70 17.17 -4.93
CA ARG A 63 -4.34 18.03 -3.80
C ARG A 63 -4.41 17.30 -2.45
N PHE A 64 -5.33 16.36 -2.30
CA PHE A 64 -5.60 15.73 -1.03
C PHE A 64 -4.97 14.34 -0.95
N GLY A 65 -4.54 13.97 0.26
CA GLY A 65 -4.12 12.63 0.56
C GLY A 65 -5.32 11.70 0.76
N ALA A 66 -5.21 10.49 0.20
CA ALA A 66 -6.22 9.45 0.32
C ALA A 66 -5.56 8.05 0.34
N LEU A 67 -6.30 7.02 0.69
CA LEU A 67 -5.95 5.66 0.31
C LEU A 67 -6.40 5.40 -1.12
N SER A 68 -5.61 4.66 -1.85
CA SER A 68 -5.91 4.26 -3.23
C SER A 68 -5.39 2.86 -3.52
N PRO A 69 -6.12 2.03 -4.27
CA PRO A 69 -5.65 0.72 -4.66
C PRO A 69 -4.47 0.85 -5.63
N VAL A 70 -3.38 0.13 -5.33
CA VAL A 70 -2.20 0.08 -6.18
C VAL A 70 -1.73 -1.36 -6.35
N ASN A 71 -1.46 -1.75 -7.60
CA ASN A 71 -0.95 -3.06 -7.95
C ASN A 71 -0.01 -2.99 -9.16
N ALA A 72 0.52 -4.12 -9.59
CA ALA A 72 1.46 -4.18 -10.71
C ALA A 72 0.87 -3.70 -12.06
N ALA A 73 -0.46 -3.79 -12.23
CA ALA A 73 -1.15 -3.32 -13.44
C ALA A 73 -1.54 -1.83 -13.36
N SER A 74 -1.35 -1.17 -12.21
CA SER A 74 -1.64 0.25 -12.07
C SER A 74 -0.77 1.11 -12.98
N SER A 75 -1.31 2.23 -13.44
CA SER A 75 -0.58 3.19 -14.27
C SER A 75 0.68 3.71 -13.57
N ALA A 76 1.66 4.16 -14.34
CA ALA A 76 2.87 4.78 -13.78
C ALA A 76 2.54 6.03 -12.93
N ALA A 77 1.49 6.76 -13.28
CA ALA A 77 1.01 7.91 -12.50
C ALA A 77 0.46 7.47 -11.14
N THR A 78 -0.38 6.44 -11.09
CA THR A 78 -0.92 5.87 -9.86
C THR A 78 0.19 5.36 -8.94
N ARG A 79 1.16 4.63 -9.50
CA ARG A 79 2.30 4.13 -8.73
C ARG A 79 3.16 5.26 -8.16
N ARG A 80 3.44 6.30 -8.96
CA ARG A 80 4.16 7.49 -8.47
C ARG A 80 3.40 8.22 -7.36
N ALA A 81 2.07 8.36 -7.48
CA ALA A 81 1.24 9.00 -6.47
C ALA A 81 1.26 8.27 -5.12
N ALA A 82 1.52 6.96 -5.11
CA ALA A 82 1.63 6.13 -3.91
C ALA A 82 3.07 5.92 -3.43
N THR A 83 4.02 6.68 -3.96
CA THR A 83 5.45 6.59 -3.59
C THR A 83 5.91 7.91 -2.99
N PHE A 84 6.47 7.85 -1.78
CA PHE A 84 6.99 9.01 -1.06
C PHE A 84 8.47 8.82 -0.70
N THR A 85 9.20 9.92 -0.70
CA THR A 85 10.54 9.97 -0.13
C THR A 85 10.42 10.45 1.32
N PHE A 86 10.85 9.60 2.25
CA PHE A 86 10.98 9.95 3.65
C PHE A 86 12.31 10.69 3.84
N VAL A 87 12.21 11.93 4.28
CA VAL A 87 13.36 12.78 4.62
C VAL A 87 13.33 13.09 6.11
N PRO A 88 14.45 13.49 6.74
CA PRO A 88 14.42 14.00 8.10
C PRO A 88 13.35 15.09 8.25
N GLY A 89 12.61 15.06 9.34
CA GLY A 89 11.51 15.99 9.58
C GLY A 89 11.97 17.44 9.55
N LEU A 90 11.25 18.29 8.83
CA LEU A 90 11.65 19.69 8.64
C LEU A 90 11.61 20.51 9.93
N ALA A 91 10.85 20.08 10.95
CA ALA A 91 10.81 20.70 12.28
C ALA A 91 11.66 19.96 13.31
N ASP A 92 11.85 18.65 13.17
CA ASP A 92 12.66 17.81 14.08
C ASP A 92 13.27 16.64 13.28
N PRO A 93 14.61 16.56 13.15
CA PRO A 93 15.28 15.54 12.35
C PRO A 93 15.13 14.11 12.91
N ARG A 94 14.61 13.93 14.14
CA ARG A 94 14.28 12.62 14.71
C ARG A 94 12.94 12.08 14.22
N CYS A 95 12.14 12.92 13.57
CA CYS A 95 10.88 12.60 12.92
C CYS A 95 11.08 12.59 11.39
N TYR A 96 10.00 12.49 10.63
CA TYR A 96 10.09 12.43 9.16
C TYR A 96 9.09 13.38 8.50
N SER A 97 9.48 13.85 7.33
CA SER A 97 8.57 14.51 6.39
C SER A 97 8.50 13.66 5.11
N LEU A 98 7.31 13.54 4.54
CA LEU A 98 7.04 12.70 3.39
C LEU A 98 6.88 13.58 2.15
N ARG A 99 7.75 13.41 1.16
CA ARG A 99 7.79 14.21 -0.05
C ARG A 99 7.42 13.36 -1.27
N ASP A 100 6.51 13.85 -2.11
CA ASP A 100 6.17 13.21 -3.38
C ASP A 100 7.23 13.47 -4.46
N ALA A 101 7.05 12.84 -5.64
CA ALA A 101 7.97 12.99 -6.77
C ALA A 101 7.98 14.41 -7.37
N ALA A 102 6.97 15.23 -7.11
CA ALA A 102 6.90 16.63 -7.53
C ALA A 102 7.53 17.58 -6.51
N GLY A 103 8.08 17.06 -5.40
CA GLY A 103 8.70 17.86 -4.35
C GLY A 103 7.73 18.43 -3.32
N ARG A 104 6.42 18.12 -3.42
CA ARG A 104 5.41 18.54 -2.45
C ARG A 104 5.45 17.63 -1.24
N TYR A 105 5.06 18.16 -0.08
CA TYR A 105 5.04 17.42 1.17
C TYR A 105 3.62 17.03 1.59
N LEU A 106 3.51 15.86 2.18
CA LEU A 106 2.30 15.44 2.87
C LEU A 106 2.15 16.34 4.11
N ARG A 107 1.11 17.18 4.13
CA ARG A 107 0.84 18.21 5.12
C ARG A 107 -0.54 18.04 5.71
N HIS A 108 -0.68 18.17 7.02
CA HIS A 108 -2.01 18.42 7.56
C HIS A 108 -2.34 19.94 7.53
N TYR A 109 -3.54 20.27 7.10
CA TYR A 109 -4.07 21.63 7.12
C TYR A 109 -5.53 21.59 7.55
N ALA A 110 -5.88 22.27 8.63
CA ALA A 110 -7.18 22.11 9.30
C ALA A 110 -7.52 20.63 9.55
N PHE A 111 -6.51 19.84 9.96
CA PHE A 111 -6.54 18.40 10.20
C PHE A 111 -6.83 17.51 8.98
N ARG A 112 -7.09 18.05 7.81
CA ARG A 112 -7.13 17.28 6.57
C ARG A 112 -5.74 17.19 5.96
N VAL A 113 -5.40 16.01 5.42
CA VAL A 113 -4.09 15.78 4.81
C VAL A 113 -4.14 16.14 3.33
N ARG A 114 -3.13 16.88 2.88
CA ARG A 114 -2.97 17.32 1.50
C ARG A 114 -1.51 17.37 1.09
N LEU A 115 -1.24 17.62 -0.18
CA LEU A 115 0.10 17.83 -0.71
C LEU A 115 0.31 19.32 -1.01
N ASP A 116 1.28 19.92 -0.34
CA ASP A 116 1.65 21.33 -0.52
C ASP A 116 3.14 21.47 -0.84
N ALA A 117 3.48 22.48 -1.63
CA ALA A 117 4.85 22.93 -1.77
C ALA A 117 5.33 23.61 -0.48
N ASP A 118 6.63 23.54 -0.21
CA ASP A 118 7.21 24.26 0.93
C ASP A 118 7.03 25.77 0.76
N ASP A 119 6.38 26.40 1.71
CA ASP A 119 6.16 27.86 1.76
C ASP A 119 7.22 28.57 2.59
N GLY A 120 8.21 27.85 3.12
CA GLY A 120 9.30 28.37 3.93
C GLY A 120 8.93 28.72 5.37
N SER A 121 7.66 28.62 5.76
CA SER A 121 7.19 29.02 7.09
C SER A 121 7.53 28.00 8.17
N ALA A 122 7.71 28.49 9.39
CA ALA A 122 7.89 27.63 10.56
C ALA A 122 6.65 26.76 10.83
N LEU A 123 5.45 27.25 10.50
CA LEU A 123 4.23 26.48 10.63
C LEU A 123 4.19 25.32 9.63
N PHE A 124 4.53 25.59 8.36
CA PHE A 124 4.63 24.55 7.35
C PHE A 124 5.53 23.40 7.79
N ARG A 125 6.76 23.74 8.25
CA ARG A 125 7.72 22.74 8.72
C ARG A 125 7.16 21.84 9.81
N LYS A 126 6.39 22.41 10.74
CA LYS A 126 5.72 21.63 11.80
C LYS A 126 4.59 20.76 11.24
N ASP A 127 3.77 21.29 10.33
CA ASP A 127 2.61 20.61 9.76
C ASP A 127 2.98 19.42 8.86
N VAL A 128 4.18 19.38 8.30
CA VAL A 128 4.70 18.30 7.45
C VAL A 128 5.57 17.30 8.21
N THR A 129 5.80 17.51 9.51
CA THR A 129 6.64 16.63 10.31
C THR A 129 5.81 15.65 11.11
N PHE A 130 6.13 14.37 10.95
CA PHE A 130 5.46 13.24 11.59
C PHE A 130 6.48 12.36 12.31
N CYS A 131 6.17 12.03 13.56
CA CYS A 131 7.03 11.18 14.40
C CYS A 131 6.52 9.74 14.36
N PRO A 132 7.37 8.76 14.03
CA PRO A 132 6.94 7.37 13.97
C PRO A 132 6.64 6.82 15.36
N ARG A 133 5.57 6.04 15.46
CA ARG A 133 5.17 5.26 16.63
C ARG A 133 4.89 3.82 16.20
N PRO A 134 4.94 2.85 17.11
CA PRO A 134 4.49 1.49 16.80
C PRO A 134 3.05 1.50 16.27
N GLY A 135 2.80 0.77 15.19
CA GLY A 135 1.45 0.55 14.66
C GLY A 135 0.70 -0.54 15.41
N SER A 136 -0.44 -0.95 14.86
CA SER A 136 -1.33 -1.96 15.46
C SER A 136 -0.84 -3.39 15.28
N THR A 137 0.07 -3.64 14.34
CA THR A 137 0.66 -4.96 14.05
C THR A 137 2.18 -4.86 14.04
N ALA A 138 2.86 -5.99 14.26
CA ALA A 138 4.31 -6.06 14.19
C ALA A 138 4.83 -5.57 12.82
N GLY A 139 5.85 -4.73 12.83
CA GLY A 139 6.42 -4.14 11.61
C GLY A 139 5.61 -3.00 10.98
N SER A 140 4.46 -2.64 11.55
CA SER A 140 3.72 -1.46 11.12
C SER A 140 4.09 -0.22 11.93
N VAL A 141 3.89 0.95 11.34
CA VAL A 141 4.12 2.25 11.96
C VAL A 141 2.85 3.08 11.94
N SER A 142 2.71 3.96 12.92
CA SER A 142 1.76 5.06 12.95
C SER A 142 2.54 6.37 12.88
N LEU A 143 2.01 7.38 12.23
CA LEU A 143 2.64 8.67 12.06
C LEU A 143 1.91 9.71 12.94
N GLU A 144 2.55 10.08 14.05
CA GLU A 144 2.04 11.09 14.97
C GLU A 144 2.46 12.48 14.50
N SER A 145 1.55 13.46 14.55
CA SER A 145 1.89 14.84 14.22
C SER A 145 2.85 15.43 15.22
N TYR A 146 3.88 16.10 14.74
CA TYR A 146 4.85 16.79 15.57
C TYR A 146 4.23 17.94 16.40
N ASN A 147 3.41 18.77 15.78
CA ASN A 147 2.82 19.96 16.43
C ASN A 147 1.45 19.71 17.09
N TYR A 148 0.89 18.52 16.89
CA TYR A 148 -0.35 18.10 17.57
C TYR A 148 -0.16 16.69 18.17
N PRO A 149 0.64 16.54 19.24
CA PRO A 149 0.83 15.25 19.91
C PRO A 149 -0.50 14.60 20.28
N GLY A 150 -0.57 13.29 20.13
CA GLY A 150 -1.81 12.52 20.33
C GLY A 150 -2.74 12.52 19.13
N ARG A 151 -2.37 13.19 18.01
CA ARG A 151 -3.06 13.09 16.72
C ARG A 151 -2.20 12.32 15.72
N TYR A 152 -2.86 11.45 14.98
CA TYR A 152 -2.20 10.54 14.03
C TYR A 152 -2.78 10.67 12.64
N LEU A 153 -1.91 10.52 11.65
CA LEU A 153 -2.31 10.29 10.27
C LEU A 153 -3.14 8.99 10.21
N ARG A 154 -4.35 9.07 9.69
CA ARG A 154 -5.22 7.93 9.45
C ARG A 154 -6.12 8.14 8.24
N HIS A 155 -6.63 7.06 7.69
CA HIS A 155 -7.77 7.16 6.78
C HIS A 155 -9.09 7.07 7.55
N ARG A 156 -10.14 7.64 6.98
CA ARG A 156 -11.52 7.46 7.42
C ARG A 156 -12.25 6.54 6.45
N ASP A 157 -13.51 6.24 6.71
CA ASP A 157 -14.33 5.31 5.93
C ASP A 157 -14.51 5.77 4.46
N ASP A 158 -14.32 7.05 4.19
CA ASP A 158 -14.30 7.65 2.84
C ASP A 158 -12.91 7.56 2.15
N LEU A 159 -11.99 6.79 2.74
CA LEU A 159 -10.60 6.62 2.32
C LEU A 159 -9.77 7.92 2.29
N GLN A 160 -10.30 9.04 2.75
CA GLN A 160 -9.57 10.29 2.85
C GLN A 160 -8.63 10.28 4.06
N LEU A 161 -7.46 10.92 3.91
CA LEU A 161 -6.48 11.02 4.99
C LEU A 161 -6.74 12.24 5.88
N TRP A 162 -6.74 12.01 7.16
CA TRP A 162 -6.97 12.99 8.21
C TRP A 162 -5.95 12.86 9.34
N LEU A 163 -5.87 13.91 10.14
CA LEU A 163 -5.10 13.94 11.38
C LEU A 163 -6.09 13.93 12.57
N ASP A 164 -6.36 12.75 13.09
CA ASP A 164 -7.37 12.56 14.14
C ASP A 164 -6.75 12.27 15.52
N ARG A 165 -7.47 12.67 16.57
CA ARG A 165 -7.11 12.35 17.97
C ARG A 165 -7.11 10.85 18.18
N SER A 166 -6.18 10.37 18.99
CA SER A 166 -6.10 8.96 19.38
C SER A 166 -7.40 8.48 20.03
N GLN A 167 -7.84 7.30 19.59
CA GLN A 167 -8.98 6.59 20.16
C GLN A 167 -8.54 5.17 20.54
N ASN A 168 -9.10 4.64 21.64
CA ASN A 168 -8.74 3.33 22.13
C ASN A 168 -9.64 2.23 21.56
N THR A 169 -9.77 2.17 20.23
CA THR A 169 -10.48 1.10 19.53
C THR A 169 -9.55 0.36 18.58
N ALA A 170 -9.81 -0.92 18.32
CA ALA A 170 -9.02 -1.71 17.39
C ALA A 170 -9.10 -1.12 15.96
N ALA A 171 -10.30 -0.74 15.52
CA ALA A 171 -10.53 -0.13 14.21
C ALA A 171 -9.73 1.16 14.04
N TYR A 172 -9.76 2.07 15.02
CA TYR A 172 -8.95 3.28 14.95
C TYR A 172 -7.45 2.98 14.88
N ARG A 173 -6.96 2.03 15.69
CA ARG A 173 -5.55 1.65 15.65
C ARG A 173 -5.14 1.06 14.31
N ALA A 174 -6.00 0.25 13.69
CA ALA A 174 -5.76 -0.30 12.36
C ALA A 174 -5.70 0.81 11.29
N SER A 175 -6.69 1.71 11.27
CA SER A 175 -6.80 2.78 10.26
C SER A 175 -5.67 3.83 10.29
N ARG A 176 -4.91 3.92 11.38
CA ARG A 176 -3.72 4.79 11.50
C ARG A 176 -2.40 4.06 11.32
N SER A 177 -2.44 2.78 10.99
CA SER A 177 -1.26 1.91 10.92
C SER A 177 -0.92 1.54 9.47
N PHE A 178 0.35 1.67 9.15
CA PHE A 178 0.85 1.45 7.80
C PHE A 178 2.10 0.56 7.83
N VAL A 179 2.23 -0.29 6.83
CA VAL A 179 3.45 -1.05 6.59
C VAL A 179 4.25 -0.33 5.50
N LEU A 180 5.51 0.00 5.81
CA LEU A 180 6.42 0.49 4.79
C LEU A 180 6.85 -0.66 3.91
N VAL A 181 6.68 -0.49 2.61
CA VAL A 181 7.06 -1.48 1.60
C VAL A 181 7.96 -0.83 0.55
N ALA A 182 8.55 -1.66 -0.31
CA ALA A 182 9.32 -1.16 -1.45
C ALA A 182 8.47 -0.16 -2.26
N PRO A 183 9.08 0.90 -2.81
CA PRO A 183 8.36 1.92 -3.57
C PRO A 183 7.74 1.32 -4.84
N TRP A 184 6.57 1.77 -5.20
CA TRP A 184 5.89 1.38 -6.43
C TRP A 184 6.49 2.04 -7.68
N ALA A 185 7.22 3.15 -7.52
CA ALA A 185 7.87 3.88 -8.62
C ALA A 185 9.19 4.52 -8.20
#